data_43e7eacb1da5a9660f42a53bb4c36de9
#
_entry.id   43e7eacb1da5a9660f42a53bb4c36de9
#
_cell.length_a   1.000
_cell.length_b   1.000
_cell.length_c   1.000
_cell.angle_alpha   90.00
_cell.angle_beta   90.00
_cell.angle_gamma   90.00
#
_symmetry.space_group_name_H-M   'P 1'
#
loop_
_entity.id
_entity.type
_entity.pdbx_description
1 polymer ?
#
loop_
_entity_poly.entity_id
_entity_poly.type
_entity_poly.pdbx_seq_one_letter_code
_entity_poly.pdbx_strand_id
1 'polypeptide(L)'
;YQHLMDSANNMNKFFLKKINTEKGFTLIELLVATSIFAIIAVGAVSVLLSSQIAYKRLADNRMAIDNINLVLNSMSQEIKFGTNYGCINASGNFASSSDYPSFASSTIFGDSVGTNCNALVFTPQGATTTKIVYYLDSDKATLNEADYNLSGGSYVRQVDFPITSPELFINSFWFTVTGTRNDDYIQPSVEIYVSSIVSLTKNKDRNVV
;
A
#
# COMPACT_ATOMS: atom_id res chain seq x y z
N TYR A 1 -1.63 -89.94 3.32
CA TYR A 1 -0.75 -89.29 2.31
C TYR A 1 -1.54 -88.71 1.11
N GLN A 2 -2.63 -89.36 0.68
CA GLN A 2 -3.43 -88.90 -0.47
C GLN A 2 -4.21 -87.60 -0.21
N HIS A 3 -4.65 -87.39 1.02
CA HIS A 3 -5.44 -86.19 1.41
C HIS A 3 -4.61 -84.87 1.39
N LEU A 4 -3.28 -84.98 1.60
CA LEU A 4 -2.36 -83.82 1.55
C LEU A 4 -1.99 -83.41 0.12
N MET A 5 -1.95 -84.38 -0.80
CA MET A 5 -1.67 -84.12 -2.20
C MET A 5 -2.86 -83.49 -2.93
N ASP A 6 -4.10 -83.84 -2.59
CA ASP A 6 -5.31 -83.23 -3.15
C ASP A 6 -5.51 -81.77 -2.69
N SER A 7 -5.11 -81.46 -1.44
CA SER A 7 -5.19 -80.09 -0.94
C SER A 7 -4.16 -79.16 -1.63
N ALA A 8 -2.95 -79.65 -1.88
CA ALA A 8 -1.93 -78.87 -2.58
C ALA A 8 -2.24 -78.61 -4.05
N ASN A 9 -2.89 -79.59 -4.73
CA ASN A 9 -3.34 -79.44 -6.12
C ASN A 9 -4.52 -78.47 -6.28
N ASN A 10 -5.40 -78.37 -5.27
CA ASN A 10 -6.50 -77.45 -5.27
C ASN A 10 -6.06 -76.02 -5.00
N MET A 11 -5.06 -75.81 -4.16
CA MET A 11 -4.46 -74.50 -3.93
C MET A 11 -3.75 -73.94 -5.18
N ASN A 12 -3.01 -74.77 -5.89
CA ASN A 12 -2.38 -74.35 -7.15
C ASN A 12 -3.37 -74.00 -8.27
N LYS A 13 -4.53 -74.67 -8.34
CA LYS A 13 -5.59 -74.30 -9.28
C LYS A 13 -6.27 -73.00 -8.96
N PHE A 14 -6.29 -72.60 -7.67
CA PHE A 14 -6.90 -71.34 -7.25
C PHE A 14 -6.01 -70.13 -7.56
N PHE A 15 -4.68 -70.33 -7.47
CA PHE A 15 -3.72 -69.28 -7.82
C PHE A 15 -3.55 -69.05 -9.31
N LEU A 16 -3.75 -70.09 -10.14
CA LEU A 16 -3.59 -69.97 -11.60
C LEU A 16 -4.83 -69.45 -12.32
N LYS A 17 -5.99 -69.31 -11.65
CA LYS A 17 -7.25 -68.86 -12.27
C LYS A 17 -7.39 -67.35 -12.26
N LYS A 18 -6.39 -66.55 -11.85
CA LYS A 18 -6.44 -65.08 -11.83
C LYS A 18 -5.36 -64.42 -12.67
N ILE A 19 -5.06 -65.00 -13.82
CA ILE A 19 -4.42 -64.24 -14.88
C ILE A 19 -5.58 -63.73 -15.75
N ASN A 20 -6.17 -62.62 -15.27
CA ASN A 20 -7.06 -61.85 -16.13
C ASN A 20 -6.27 -61.44 -17.36
N THR A 21 -6.74 -61.80 -18.52
CA THR A 21 -6.26 -61.28 -19.80
C THR A 21 -6.32 -59.76 -19.73
N GLU A 22 -5.19 -59.15 -19.51
CA GLU A 22 -5.05 -57.69 -19.59
C GLU A 22 -5.34 -57.31 -21.03
N LYS A 23 -6.52 -56.75 -21.24
CA LYS A 23 -6.85 -56.15 -22.52
C LYS A 23 -5.98 -54.94 -22.68
N GLY A 24 -5.00 -54.99 -23.57
CA GLY A 24 -4.17 -53.82 -23.89
C GLY A 24 -5.03 -52.66 -24.40
N PHE A 25 -4.67 -51.46 -24.06
CA PHE A 25 -5.32 -50.24 -24.56
C PHE A 25 -5.20 -50.19 -26.09
N THR A 26 -6.28 -49.82 -26.74
CA THR A 26 -6.24 -49.55 -28.18
C THR A 26 -5.59 -48.18 -28.43
N LEU A 27 -4.94 -48.04 -29.60
CA LEU A 27 -4.29 -46.80 -29.99
C LEU A 27 -5.27 -45.62 -30.00
N ILE A 28 -6.51 -45.84 -30.43
CA ILE A 28 -7.57 -44.85 -30.46
C ILE A 28 -7.99 -44.40 -29.05
N GLU A 29 -8.07 -45.30 -28.09
CA GLU A 29 -8.44 -45.02 -26.71
C GLU A 29 -7.40 -44.15 -26.03
N LEU A 30 -6.11 -44.42 -26.28
CA LEU A 30 -5.00 -43.59 -25.79
C LEU A 30 -5.03 -42.19 -26.41
N LEU A 31 -5.34 -42.08 -27.71
CA LEU A 31 -5.41 -40.81 -28.43
C LEU A 31 -6.58 -39.95 -27.90
N VAL A 32 -7.75 -40.53 -27.65
CA VAL A 32 -8.89 -39.82 -27.07
C VAL A 32 -8.59 -39.38 -25.63
N ALA A 33 -8.01 -40.25 -24.81
CA ALA A 33 -7.68 -39.95 -23.44
C ALA A 33 -6.68 -38.79 -23.34
N THR A 34 -5.63 -38.80 -24.17
CA THR A 34 -4.61 -37.71 -24.16
C THR A 34 -5.18 -36.38 -24.67
N SER A 35 -6.08 -36.41 -25.66
CA SER A 35 -6.73 -35.19 -26.16
C SER A 35 -7.64 -34.54 -25.10
N ILE A 36 -8.45 -35.33 -24.39
CA ILE A 36 -9.29 -34.84 -23.29
C ILE A 36 -8.42 -34.32 -22.16
N PHE A 37 -7.37 -35.05 -21.79
CA PHE A 37 -6.43 -34.60 -20.75
C PHE A 37 -5.77 -33.27 -21.12
N ALA A 38 -5.36 -33.09 -22.38
CA ALA A 38 -4.72 -31.84 -22.82
C ALA A 38 -5.69 -30.65 -22.69
N ILE A 39 -6.95 -30.78 -23.04
CA ILE A 39 -7.98 -29.75 -22.92
C ILE A 39 -8.15 -29.35 -21.42
N ILE A 40 -8.29 -30.33 -20.54
CA ILE A 40 -8.46 -30.11 -19.11
C ILE A 40 -7.18 -29.42 -18.51
N ALA A 41 -5.99 -29.89 -18.90
CA ALA A 41 -4.73 -29.34 -18.44
C ALA A 41 -4.56 -27.86 -18.80
N VAL A 42 -4.88 -27.46 -20.04
CA VAL A 42 -4.86 -26.06 -20.48
C VAL A 42 -5.85 -25.22 -19.68
N GLY A 43 -7.05 -25.72 -19.44
CA GLY A 43 -8.05 -25.05 -18.60
C GLY A 43 -7.57 -24.85 -17.17
N ALA A 44 -6.98 -25.86 -16.55
CA ALA A 44 -6.46 -25.80 -15.20
C ALA A 44 -5.31 -24.78 -15.06
N VAL A 45 -4.37 -24.73 -16.01
CA VAL A 45 -3.27 -23.75 -16.03
C VAL A 45 -3.82 -22.32 -16.12
N SER A 46 -4.83 -22.08 -16.96
CA SER A 46 -5.45 -20.77 -17.11
C SER A 46 -6.07 -20.26 -15.81
N VAL A 47 -6.75 -21.12 -15.06
CA VAL A 47 -7.33 -20.79 -13.74
C VAL A 47 -6.22 -20.49 -12.72
N LEU A 48 -5.13 -21.25 -12.69
CA LEU A 48 -4.01 -21.01 -11.79
C LEU A 48 -3.34 -19.67 -12.06
N LEU A 49 -3.09 -19.31 -13.33
CA LEU A 49 -2.51 -18.03 -13.70
C LEU A 49 -3.41 -16.86 -13.29
N SER A 50 -4.71 -16.96 -13.54
CA SER A 50 -5.68 -15.93 -13.14
C SER A 50 -5.73 -15.76 -11.62
N SER A 51 -5.66 -16.85 -10.88
CA SER A 51 -5.61 -16.85 -9.42
C SER A 51 -4.35 -16.13 -8.90
N GLN A 52 -3.18 -16.43 -9.47
CA GLN A 52 -1.92 -15.78 -9.08
C GLN A 52 -1.96 -14.26 -9.30
N ILE A 53 -2.52 -13.81 -10.42
CA ILE A 53 -2.69 -12.38 -10.70
C ILE A 53 -3.62 -11.73 -9.66
N ALA A 54 -4.73 -12.39 -9.31
CA ALA A 54 -5.65 -11.89 -8.29
C ALA A 54 -4.99 -11.79 -6.91
N TYR A 55 -4.24 -12.81 -6.49
CA TYR A 55 -3.49 -12.79 -5.23
C TYR A 55 -2.46 -11.66 -5.18
N LYS A 56 -1.73 -11.44 -6.27
CA LYS A 56 -0.75 -10.35 -6.34
C LYS A 56 -1.43 -8.98 -6.15
N ARG A 57 -2.53 -8.73 -6.85
CA ARG A 57 -3.30 -7.48 -6.69
C ARG A 57 -3.80 -7.27 -5.27
N LEU A 58 -4.27 -8.33 -4.62
CA LEU A 58 -4.71 -8.26 -3.22
C LEU A 58 -3.56 -7.95 -2.26
N ALA A 59 -2.38 -8.55 -2.49
CA ALA A 59 -1.19 -8.27 -1.69
C ALA A 59 -0.73 -6.81 -1.84
N ASP A 60 -0.68 -6.31 -3.07
CA ASP A 60 -0.31 -4.93 -3.36
C ASP A 60 -1.29 -3.92 -2.71
N ASN A 61 -2.60 -4.20 -2.77
CA ASN A 61 -3.61 -3.37 -2.10
C ASN A 61 -3.45 -3.38 -0.57
N ARG A 62 -3.17 -4.54 0.03
CA ARG A 62 -2.94 -4.62 1.48
C ARG A 62 -1.71 -3.83 1.89
N MET A 63 -0.59 -3.97 1.18
CA MET A 63 0.61 -3.19 1.45
C MET A 63 0.36 -1.68 1.39
N ALA A 64 -0.44 -1.23 0.42
CA ALA A 64 -0.80 0.17 0.32
C ALA A 64 -1.64 0.66 1.50
N ILE A 65 -2.67 -0.10 1.88
CA ILE A 65 -3.52 0.23 3.03
C ILE A 65 -2.70 0.25 4.32
N ASP A 66 -1.82 -0.73 4.52
CA ASP A 66 -0.98 -0.81 5.70
C ASP A 66 0.01 0.37 5.76
N ASN A 67 0.59 0.76 4.62
CA ASN A 67 1.47 1.93 4.52
C ASN A 67 0.73 3.23 4.86
N ILE A 68 -0.45 3.46 4.28
CA ILE A 68 -1.27 4.65 4.61
C ILE A 68 -1.64 4.66 6.09
N ASN A 69 -2.08 3.55 6.65
CA ASN A 69 -2.45 3.48 8.06
C ASN A 69 -1.26 3.77 8.97
N LEU A 70 -0.06 3.26 8.63
CA LEU A 70 1.15 3.55 9.38
C LEU A 70 1.47 5.05 9.36
N VAL A 71 1.44 5.67 8.18
CA VAL A 71 1.70 7.09 8.00
C VAL A 71 0.68 7.93 8.75
N LEU A 72 -0.62 7.65 8.59
CA LEU A 72 -1.68 8.38 9.28
C LEU A 72 -1.60 8.24 10.81
N ASN A 73 -1.22 7.07 11.31
CA ASN A 73 -1.03 6.87 12.75
C ASN A 73 0.16 7.67 13.27
N SER A 74 1.30 7.69 12.55
CA SER A 74 2.46 8.50 12.92
C SER A 74 2.11 9.98 12.94
N MET A 75 1.54 10.48 11.85
CA MET A 75 1.08 11.88 11.75
C MET A 75 0.08 12.23 12.86
N SER A 76 -0.89 11.36 13.11
CA SER A 76 -1.92 11.59 14.15
C SER A 76 -1.29 11.70 15.54
N GLN A 77 -0.28 10.90 15.86
CA GLN A 77 0.44 10.99 17.12
C GLN A 77 1.20 12.31 17.25
N GLU A 78 1.94 12.69 16.24
CA GLU A 78 2.70 13.94 16.24
C GLU A 78 1.81 15.18 16.29
N ILE A 79 0.76 15.18 15.47
CA ILE A 79 -0.24 16.27 15.48
C ILE A 79 -0.92 16.33 16.85
N LYS A 80 -1.33 15.21 17.44
CA LYS A 80 -2.05 15.18 18.72
C LYS A 80 -1.27 15.84 19.87
N PHE A 81 0.04 15.71 19.86
CA PHE A 81 0.92 16.29 20.89
C PHE A 81 1.54 17.62 20.47
N GLY A 82 1.27 18.08 19.26
CA GLY A 82 1.71 19.37 18.75
C GLY A 82 0.91 20.54 19.32
N THR A 83 1.37 21.73 18.96
CA THR A 83 0.73 23.01 19.30
C THR A 83 0.89 24.00 18.14
N ASN A 84 0.17 25.12 18.18
CA ASN A 84 0.25 26.21 17.19
C ASN A 84 0.05 25.69 15.75
N TYR A 85 -1.12 25.12 15.52
CA TYR A 85 -1.49 24.57 14.20
C TYR A 85 -1.80 25.69 13.22
N GLY A 86 -1.30 25.55 12.01
CA GLY A 86 -1.56 26.46 10.91
C GLY A 86 -1.96 25.73 9.64
N CYS A 87 -2.96 26.30 8.99
CA CYS A 87 -3.43 25.89 7.66
C CYS A 87 -2.68 26.70 6.60
N ILE A 88 -2.03 26.02 5.66
CA ILE A 88 -1.37 26.67 4.53
C ILE A 88 -2.10 26.35 3.24
N ASN A 89 -2.58 27.40 2.57
CA ASN A 89 -3.21 27.35 1.25
C ASN A 89 -2.34 28.09 0.22
N ALA A 90 -1.07 27.70 0.10
CA ALA A 90 -0.19 28.28 -0.90
C ALA A 90 -0.48 27.66 -2.28
N SER A 91 -0.62 28.51 -3.28
CA SER A 91 -0.65 28.08 -4.69
C SER A 91 0.79 27.80 -5.12
N GLY A 92 1.19 26.54 -5.13
CA GLY A 92 2.53 26.12 -5.54
C GLY A 92 2.88 24.73 -5.02
N ASN A 93 3.89 24.12 -5.61
CA ASN A 93 4.42 22.85 -5.16
C ASN A 93 5.44 23.09 -4.03
N PHE A 94 5.13 22.66 -2.82
CA PHE A 94 6.05 22.76 -1.68
C PHE A 94 7.37 22.01 -1.88
N ALA A 95 7.44 21.11 -2.86
CA ALA A 95 8.63 20.34 -3.18
C ALA A 95 9.70 21.13 -3.95
N SER A 96 9.34 22.24 -4.61
CA SER A 96 10.30 23.04 -5.36
C SER A 96 11.17 23.89 -4.43
N SER A 97 12.49 23.76 -4.53
CA SER A 97 13.43 24.49 -3.69
C SER A 97 13.41 26.01 -3.89
N SER A 98 12.81 26.49 -4.98
CA SER A 98 12.58 27.91 -5.26
C SER A 98 11.31 28.45 -4.59
N ASP A 99 10.38 27.59 -4.24
CA ASP A 99 9.06 27.96 -3.70
C ASP A 99 8.98 27.79 -2.17
N TYR A 100 10.12 27.48 -1.53
CA TYR A 100 10.16 27.55 -0.06
C TYR A 100 10.11 29.02 0.33
N PRO A 101 8.97 29.55 0.74
CA PRO A 101 9.00 30.79 1.42
C PRO A 101 9.88 30.58 2.64
N SER A 102 10.95 31.35 2.79
CA SER A 102 11.49 31.64 4.10
C SER A 102 10.34 32.29 4.83
N PHE A 103 9.60 31.50 5.59
CA PHE A 103 8.41 32.00 6.27
C PHE A 103 8.87 32.99 7.32
N ALA A 104 8.61 34.27 7.06
CA ALA A 104 8.78 35.28 8.10
C ALA A 104 7.92 34.87 9.30
N SER A 105 8.51 34.90 10.46
CA SER A 105 8.04 34.35 11.73
C SER A 105 6.58 34.65 12.13
N SER A 106 5.90 35.57 11.47
CA SER A 106 4.67 36.13 12.01
C SER A 106 3.39 35.89 11.21
N THR A 107 3.47 35.41 9.95
CA THR A 107 2.28 35.49 9.07
C THR A 107 1.68 34.16 8.69
N ILE A 108 2.43 33.04 8.75
CA ILE A 108 1.96 31.73 8.30
C ILE A 108 1.98 30.70 9.43
N PHE A 109 2.80 30.90 10.45
CA PHE A 109 2.95 29.99 11.58
C PHE A 109 2.10 30.38 12.81
N GLY A 110 1.17 31.33 12.64
CA GLY A 110 0.17 31.61 13.66
C GLY A 110 -0.98 30.62 13.61
N ASP A 111 -1.70 30.51 14.72
CA ASP A 111 -2.94 29.73 14.80
C ASP A 111 -3.90 30.16 13.69
N SER A 112 -3.95 29.40 12.61
CA SER A 112 -4.83 29.66 11.49
C SER A 112 -5.78 28.51 11.25
N VAL A 113 -7.05 28.82 11.25
CA VAL A 113 -8.12 27.89 10.84
C VAL A 113 -8.29 27.91 9.32
N GLY A 114 -8.64 26.80 8.73
CA GLY A 114 -8.89 26.72 7.31
C GLY A 114 -9.40 25.36 6.88
N THR A 115 -10.03 25.34 5.73
CA THR A 115 -10.50 24.15 5.04
C THR A 115 -9.69 23.93 3.77
N ASN A 116 -9.50 22.65 3.37
CA ASN A 116 -8.74 22.29 2.18
C ASN A 116 -7.30 22.85 2.17
N CYS A 117 -6.64 22.81 3.32
CA CYS A 117 -5.25 23.25 3.45
C CYS A 117 -4.32 22.33 2.67
N ASN A 118 -3.49 22.89 1.80
CA ASN A 118 -2.51 22.13 1.02
C ASN A 118 -1.36 21.61 1.89
N ALA A 119 -1.09 22.29 3.01
CA ALA A 119 -0.13 21.84 3.99
C ALA A 119 -0.61 22.18 5.41
N LEU A 120 -0.21 21.35 6.35
CA LEU A 120 -0.37 21.55 7.78
C LEU A 120 0.97 21.90 8.41
N VAL A 121 1.03 22.97 9.16
CA VAL A 121 2.19 23.32 9.98
C VAL A 121 1.83 23.25 11.45
N PHE A 122 2.74 22.79 12.29
CA PHE A 122 2.56 22.79 13.75
C PHE A 122 3.91 22.79 14.48
N THR A 123 3.87 23.08 15.76
CA THR A 123 5.03 22.98 16.64
C THR A 123 5.01 21.63 17.33
N PRO A 124 6.03 20.77 17.17
CA PRO A 124 6.07 19.48 17.86
C PRO A 124 6.23 19.67 19.37
N GLN A 125 5.83 18.67 20.13
CA GLN A 125 5.88 18.68 21.59
C GLN A 125 7.30 18.98 22.11
N GLY A 126 7.42 19.94 23.01
CA GLY A 126 8.69 20.31 23.64
C GLY A 126 9.60 21.18 22.78
N ALA A 127 9.21 21.49 21.54
CA ALA A 127 9.95 22.40 20.68
C ALA A 127 9.44 23.85 20.86
N THR A 128 10.36 24.80 20.71
CA THR A 128 10.03 26.23 20.71
C THR A 128 10.44 26.93 19.42
N THR A 129 11.39 26.37 18.71
CA THR A 129 11.98 26.94 17.49
C THR A 129 11.83 26.06 16.26
N THR A 130 11.30 24.84 16.43
CA THR A 130 11.09 23.91 15.35
C THR A 130 9.63 23.88 14.93
N LYS A 131 9.38 23.78 13.63
CA LYS A 131 8.07 23.55 13.02
C LYS A 131 8.14 22.33 12.12
N ILE A 132 7.08 21.54 12.14
CA ILE A 132 6.88 20.43 11.20
C ILE A 132 5.82 20.84 10.18
N VAL A 133 6.05 20.52 8.93
CA VAL A 133 5.13 20.77 7.83
C VAL A 133 4.84 19.48 7.09
N TYR A 134 3.58 19.07 7.06
CA TYR A 134 3.10 17.98 6.21
C TYR A 134 2.48 18.53 4.94
N TYR A 135 2.88 18.01 3.80
CA TYR A 135 2.38 18.46 2.49
C TYR A 135 2.43 17.34 1.44
N LEU A 136 1.66 17.51 0.36
CA LEU A 136 1.73 16.65 -0.80
C LEU A 136 2.76 17.18 -1.80
N ASP A 137 3.78 16.38 -2.10
CA ASP A 137 4.66 16.60 -3.26
C ASP A 137 3.90 16.16 -4.52
N SER A 138 3.36 17.12 -5.27
CA SER A 138 2.54 16.83 -6.46
C SER A 138 3.35 16.22 -7.61
N ASP A 139 4.66 16.48 -7.68
CA ASP A 139 5.53 15.96 -8.75
C ASP A 139 5.82 14.47 -8.55
N LYS A 140 5.99 14.07 -7.30
CA LYS A 140 6.26 12.68 -6.92
C LYS A 140 5.02 11.93 -6.49
N ALA A 141 3.91 12.64 -6.27
CA ALA A 141 2.67 12.11 -5.68
C ALA A 141 2.92 11.39 -4.34
N THR A 142 3.86 11.91 -3.53
CA THR A 142 4.22 11.41 -2.21
C THR A 142 3.83 12.41 -1.13
N LEU A 143 3.44 11.90 0.03
CA LEU A 143 3.27 12.73 1.22
C LEU A 143 4.63 12.93 1.87
N ASN A 144 4.98 14.19 2.10
CA ASN A 144 6.27 14.59 2.66
C ASN A 144 6.11 15.27 4.02
N GLU A 145 7.15 15.10 4.81
CA GLU A 145 7.39 15.83 6.07
C GLU A 145 8.61 16.70 5.90
N ALA A 146 8.50 17.95 6.30
CA ALA A 146 9.62 18.89 6.31
C ALA A 146 9.76 19.57 7.67
N ASP A 147 11.00 19.57 8.16
CA ASP A 147 11.37 20.25 9.41
C ASP A 147 11.92 21.63 9.12
N TYR A 148 11.46 22.61 9.89
CA TYR A 148 11.90 24.00 9.82
C TYR A 148 12.42 24.46 11.19
N ASN A 149 13.57 25.11 11.21
CA ASN A 149 14.12 25.73 12.40
C ASN A 149 14.17 27.25 12.26
N LEU A 150 13.87 27.94 13.36
CA LEU A 150 13.97 29.39 13.42
C LEU A 150 15.46 29.83 13.41
N SER A 151 15.83 30.60 12.41
CA SER A 151 17.16 31.15 12.25
C SER A 151 17.07 32.58 11.73
N GLY A 152 17.69 33.55 12.45
CA GLY A 152 17.68 34.96 12.02
C GLY A 152 16.31 35.62 11.90
N GLY A 153 15.30 35.13 12.63
CA GLY A 153 13.91 35.63 12.55
C GLY A 153 13.05 35.01 11.44
N SER A 154 13.59 34.06 10.72
CA SER A 154 12.86 33.29 9.68
C SER A 154 13.01 31.80 9.93
N TYR A 155 11.97 31.03 9.54
CA TYR A 155 12.05 29.58 9.56
C TYR A 155 12.75 29.07 8.31
N VAL A 156 13.81 28.30 8.51
CA VAL A 156 14.64 27.71 7.46
C VAL A 156 14.45 26.20 7.47
N ARG A 157 14.16 25.64 6.32
CA ARG A 157 14.02 24.19 6.14
C ARG A 157 15.34 23.49 6.41
N GLN A 158 15.28 22.44 7.21
CA GLN A 158 16.43 21.60 7.56
C GLN A 158 16.40 20.26 6.86
N VAL A 159 15.27 19.59 6.91
CA VAL A 159 15.08 18.23 6.38
C VAL A 159 13.76 18.16 5.61
N ASP A 160 13.72 17.33 4.61
CA ASP A 160 12.54 17.00 3.84
C ASP A 160 12.64 15.56 3.34
N PHE A 161 11.65 14.76 3.67
CA PHE A 161 11.63 13.37 3.26
C PHE A 161 10.21 12.88 3.02
N PRO A 162 10.04 11.96 2.05
CA PRO A 162 8.76 11.32 1.83
C PRO A 162 8.45 10.36 2.98
N ILE A 163 7.24 10.46 3.55
CA ILE A 163 6.76 9.56 4.59
C ILE A 163 5.92 8.41 4.02
N THR A 164 5.53 8.50 2.74
CA THR A 164 4.87 7.41 2.02
C THR A 164 5.83 6.63 1.15
N SER A 165 5.54 5.34 0.94
CA SER A 165 6.29 4.50 0.00
C SER A 165 6.21 5.07 -1.43
N PRO A 166 7.28 5.00 -2.21
CA PRO A 166 7.30 5.46 -3.61
C PRO A 166 6.39 4.63 -4.55
N GLU A 167 5.87 3.52 -4.07
CA GLU A 167 4.92 2.68 -4.81
C GLU A 167 3.47 3.14 -4.63
N LEU A 168 3.23 4.02 -3.67
CA LEU A 168 1.93 4.57 -3.36
C LEU A 168 1.80 5.97 -3.97
N PHE A 169 0.83 6.13 -4.87
CA PHE A 169 0.51 7.42 -5.48
C PHE A 169 -0.62 8.10 -4.72
N ILE A 170 -0.31 9.21 -4.06
CA ILE A 170 -1.33 10.06 -3.44
C ILE A 170 -1.93 10.97 -4.51
N ASN A 171 -3.21 10.79 -4.79
CA ASN A 171 -3.93 11.58 -5.79
C ASN A 171 -4.42 12.90 -5.23
N SER A 172 -4.88 12.90 -3.98
CA SER A 172 -5.40 14.08 -3.31
C SER A 172 -5.11 14.00 -1.81
N PHE A 173 -4.72 15.12 -1.25
CA PHE A 173 -4.41 15.23 0.15
C PHE A 173 -4.68 16.66 0.62
N TRP A 174 -5.43 16.81 1.69
CA TRP A 174 -5.66 18.12 2.32
C TRP A 174 -6.02 17.96 3.79
N PHE A 175 -5.87 19.07 4.51
CA PHE A 175 -6.24 19.19 5.91
C PHE A 175 -7.41 20.16 6.09
N THR A 176 -8.15 19.96 7.16
CA THR A 176 -9.07 20.95 7.74
C THR A 176 -8.65 21.21 9.16
N VAL A 177 -8.39 22.46 9.50
CA VAL A 177 -7.91 22.89 10.82
C VAL A 177 -8.96 23.78 11.44
N THR A 178 -9.43 23.45 12.64
CA THR A 178 -10.43 24.21 13.38
C THR A 178 -10.06 24.34 14.86
N GLY A 179 -10.60 25.34 15.55
CA GLY A 179 -10.48 25.49 17.01
C GLY A 179 -9.04 25.76 17.49
N THR A 180 -8.20 26.44 16.69
CA THR A 180 -6.82 26.70 17.08
C THR A 180 -6.67 27.94 17.95
N ARG A 181 -7.70 28.76 18.09
CA ARG A 181 -7.68 30.03 18.84
C ARG A 181 -7.93 29.78 20.31
N ASN A 182 -7.16 30.45 21.16
CA ASN A 182 -7.30 30.30 22.61
C ASN A 182 -8.56 30.98 23.18
N ASP A 183 -9.25 31.79 22.39
CA ASP A 183 -10.41 32.59 22.79
C ASP A 183 -11.75 32.05 22.31
N ASP A 184 -11.77 30.95 21.56
CA ASP A 184 -13.00 30.40 20.98
C ASP A 184 -13.62 29.24 21.80
N TYR A 185 -12.97 28.81 22.89
CA TYR A 185 -13.39 27.68 23.73
C TYR A 185 -13.60 26.37 22.98
N ILE A 186 -13.10 26.26 21.75
CA ILE A 186 -13.18 25.07 20.92
C ILE A 186 -11.85 24.34 21.02
N GLN A 187 -11.92 23.03 21.24
CA GLN A 187 -10.69 22.20 21.23
C GLN A 187 -10.12 22.15 19.81
N PRO A 188 -8.80 22.33 19.64
CA PRO A 188 -8.17 22.18 18.34
C PRO A 188 -8.46 20.82 17.72
N SER A 189 -8.85 20.84 16.45
CA SER A 189 -9.13 19.64 15.66
C SER A 189 -8.49 19.75 14.28
N VAL A 190 -7.84 18.67 13.86
CA VAL A 190 -7.24 18.53 12.54
C VAL A 190 -7.86 17.30 11.88
N GLU A 191 -8.55 17.53 10.77
CA GLU A 191 -9.06 16.47 9.91
C GLU A 191 -8.09 16.27 8.75
N ILE A 192 -7.79 15.01 8.44
CA ILE A 192 -6.88 14.62 7.37
C ILE A 192 -7.69 13.89 6.30
N TYR A 193 -7.67 14.41 5.08
CA TYR A 193 -8.23 13.73 3.93
C TYR A 193 -7.11 13.22 3.03
N VAL A 194 -7.17 11.93 2.67
CA VAL A 194 -6.23 11.30 1.74
C VAL A 194 -6.97 10.43 0.74
N SER A 195 -6.63 10.60 -0.52
CA SER A 195 -7.06 9.72 -1.61
C SER A 195 -5.83 9.22 -2.34
N SER A 196 -5.73 7.91 -2.47
CA SER A 196 -4.57 7.27 -3.08
C SER A 196 -4.97 6.23 -4.12
N ILE A 197 -4.09 6.01 -5.08
CA ILE A 197 -4.21 4.98 -6.10
C ILE A 197 -2.98 4.07 -5.96
N VAL A 198 -3.22 2.77 -5.89
CA VAL A 198 -2.14 1.78 -5.96
C VAL A 198 -1.77 1.59 -7.43
N SER A 199 -0.55 1.95 -7.80
CA SER A 199 -0.05 1.67 -9.14
C SER A 199 0.44 0.23 -9.21
N LEU A 200 -0.36 -0.65 -9.81
CA LEU A 200 -0.02 -2.05 -10.04
C LEU A 200 1.02 -2.26 -11.16
N THR A 201 1.43 -1.19 -11.82
CA THR A 201 2.36 -1.26 -12.94
C THR A 201 3.58 -0.41 -12.60
N LYS A 202 4.72 -1.06 -12.47
CA LYS A 202 6.05 -0.46 -12.47
C LYS A 202 6.33 0.13 -13.86
N ASN A 203 5.49 1.04 -14.32
CA ASN A 203 5.73 1.79 -15.54
C ASN A 203 6.67 2.94 -15.18
N LYS A 204 7.93 2.70 -15.44
CA LYS A 204 9.07 3.61 -15.28
C LYS A 204 9.03 4.80 -16.25
N ASP A 205 7.98 4.91 -17.04
CA ASP A 205 7.83 5.91 -18.09
C ASP A 205 6.52 6.67 -17.94
N ARG A 206 6.39 7.45 -16.86
CA ARG A 206 5.53 8.62 -16.89
C ARG A 206 6.41 9.86 -17.06
N ASN A 207 6.77 10.15 -18.29
CA ASN A 207 6.99 11.52 -18.68
C ASN A 207 5.66 12.23 -18.51
N VAL A 208 5.52 12.95 -17.39
CA VAL A 208 4.44 13.91 -17.20
C VAL A 208 4.79 15.07 -18.12
N VAL A 209 4.04 15.20 -19.19
CA VAL A 209 3.99 16.40 -20.02
C VAL A 209 3.11 17.42 -19.32
#